data_83f266b5d222467e9a722fe2195cb031
#
_entry.id   83f266b5d222467e9a722fe2195cb031
#
_cell.length_a   1.000
_cell.length_b   1.000
_cell.length_c   1.000
_cell.angle_alpha   90.00
_cell.angle_beta   90.00
_cell.angle_gamma   90.00
#
_symmetry.space_group_name_H-M   'P 1'
#
loop_
_entity.id
_entity.type
_entity.pdbx_description
1 polymer ?
#
loop_
_entity_poly.entity_id
_entity_poly.type
_entity_poly.pdbx_seq_one_letter_code
_entity_poly.pdbx_strand_id
1 'polypeptide(L)'
;MKGLQRRTWQHGCADPHACGARYHKTKPCPKNCKRHTRVCPPPCPPDCTSHARWCPQRRDGGLVEVEVKSRAGRRGIVLPDQLYALITEHREQQDREREHAGTEWHDGGWMFAQPTGKPLDPRRDQYEWKALLEEAGVREARLHDARHAAATTLLLLGVPERVVMDVMGWSNAAMIRRYAHVTARLRRDIADRLNTFLWDGK
;
A
#
# COMPACT_ATOMS: atom_id res chain seq x y z
N MET A 1 13.75 -6.38 7.73
CA MET A 1 12.54 -5.56 7.50
C MET A 1 11.53 -6.43 6.77
N LYS A 2 10.31 -6.48 7.25
CA LYS A 2 9.23 -7.32 6.70
C LYS A 2 8.19 -6.46 5.99
N GLY A 3 7.47 -7.02 5.07
CA GLY A 3 6.33 -6.40 4.39
C GLY A 3 5.12 -7.32 4.41
N LEU A 4 3.96 -6.76 4.07
CA LEU A 4 2.74 -7.54 3.92
C LEU A 4 2.41 -7.72 2.45
N GLN A 5 2.09 -8.94 2.06
CA GLN A 5 1.64 -9.28 0.71
C GLN A 5 0.32 -10.05 0.79
N ARG A 6 -0.65 -9.63 -0.04
CA ARG A 6 -1.87 -10.42 -0.20
C ARG A 6 -1.60 -11.55 -1.20
N ARG A 7 -1.77 -12.79 -0.75
CA ARG A 7 -1.71 -13.99 -1.59
C ARG A 7 -3.11 -14.51 -1.90
N THR A 8 -3.25 -15.11 -3.06
CA THR A 8 -4.49 -15.80 -3.45
C THR A 8 -4.62 -17.09 -2.65
N TRP A 9 -5.81 -17.33 -2.10
CA TRP A 9 -6.12 -18.56 -1.41
C TRP A 9 -6.06 -19.76 -2.36
N GLN A 10 -5.64 -20.90 -1.86
CA GLN A 10 -5.65 -22.19 -2.55
C GLN A 10 -6.68 -23.10 -1.91
N HIS A 11 -7.26 -24.01 -2.71
CA HIS A 11 -8.08 -25.08 -2.19
C HIS A 11 -7.20 -26.08 -1.45
N GLY A 12 -7.61 -26.48 -0.25
CA GLY A 12 -7.01 -27.60 0.50
C GLY A 12 -7.81 -28.90 0.37
N CYS A 13 -9.00 -28.83 -0.26
CA CYS A 13 -9.85 -29.98 -0.53
C CYS A 13 -9.37 -30.77 -1.77
N ALA A 14 -9.72 -32.05 -1.84
CA ALA A 14 -9.37 -32.92 -2.97
C ALA A 14 -10.08 -32.52 -4.27
N ASP A 15 -11.34 -32.05 -4.17
CA ASP A 15 -12.12 -31.56 -5.31
C ASP A 15 -12.54 -30.10 -5.07
N PRO A 16 -11.92 -29.14 -5.79
CA PRO A 16 -12.27 -27.73 -5.70
C PRO A 16 -13.75 -27.44 -5.97
N HIS A 17 -14.42 -28.23 -6.81
CA HIS A 17 -15.81 -28.01 -7.17
C HIS A 17 -16.81 -28.59 -6.15
N ALA A 18 -16.39 -29.61 -5.39
CA ALA A 18 -17.20 -30.25 -4.35
C ALA A 18 -16.96 -29.69 -2.95
N CYS A 19 -16.13 -28.66 -2.78
CA CYS A 19 -15.71 -28.15 -1.47
C CYS A 19 -16.77 -27.34 -0.71
N GLY A 20 -18.00 -27.21 -1.24
CA GLY A 20 -19.08 -26.41 -0.63
C GLY A 20 -18.95 -24.90 -0.81
N ALA A 21 -17.96 -24.43 -1.54
CA ALA A 21 -17.85 -23.02 -1.91
C ALA A 21 -19.01 -22.63 -2.84
N ARG A 22 -19.87 -21.71 -2.42
CA ARG A 22 -21.18 -21.37 -3.04
C ARG A 22 -21.12 -20.87 -4.48
N TYR A 23 -19.92 -20.53 -4.98
CA TYR A 23 -19.77 -19.75 -6.21
C TYR A 23 -19.13 -20.50 -7.38
N HIS A 24 -18.90 -21.79 -7.24
CA HIS A 24 -18.42 -22.60 -8.35
C HIS A 24 -19.51 -22.76 -9.40
N LYS A 25 -19.20 -22.35 -10.61
CA LYS A 25 -20.03 -22.57 -11.76
C LYS A 25 -19.56 -23.84 -12.48
N THR A 26 -20.22 -24.95 -12.23
CA THR A 26 -19.86 -26.25 -12.80
C THR A 26 -20.46 -26.49 -14.18
N LYS A 27 -21.53 -25.79 -14.54
CA LYS A 27 -22.24 -25.97 -15.82
C LYS A 27 -22.26 -24.65 -16.61
N PRO A 28 -22.23 -24.70 -17.95
CA PRO A 28 -22.43 -23.52 -18.78
C PRO A 28 -23.82 -22.92 -18.57
N CYS A 29 -23.96 -21.64 -18.82
CA CYS A 29 -25.26 -20.98 -18.83
C CYS A 29 -26.15 -21.52 -19.96
N PRO A 30 -27.48 -21.57 -19.77
CA PRO A 30 -28.38 -21.88 -20.87
C PRO A 30 -28.27 -20.81 -21.96
N LYS A 31 -28.61 -21.18 -23.20
CA LYS A 31 -28.54 -20.28 -24.38
C LYS A 31 -29.31 -18.96 -24.16
N ASN A 32 -30.40 -18.97 -23.39
CA ASN A 32 -31.24 -17.80 -23.10
C ASN A 32 -31.00 -17.25 -21.68
N CYS A 33 -29.76 -17.16 -21.24
CA CYS A 33 -29.41 -16.68 -19.91
C CYS A 33 -29.79 -15.19 -19.72
N LYS A 34 -30.72 -14.92 -18.82
CA LYS A 34 -31.17 -13.57 -18.46
C LYS A 34 -30.32 -12.92 -17.33
N ARG A 35 -29.39 -13.67 -16.73
CA ARG A 35 -28.57 -13.17 -15.61
C ARG A 35 -27.36 -12.31 -16.07
N HIS A 36 -26.89 -12.51 -17.27
CA HIS A 36 -25.72 -11.82 -17.81
C HIS A 36 -26.12 -10.99 -19.02
N THR A 37 -25.83 -9.70 -18.97
CA THR A 37 -26.24 -8.73 -20.00
C THR A 37 -25.33 -8.70 -21.23
N ARG A 38 -24.11 -9.21 -21.11
CA ARG A 38 -23.11 -9.18 -22.20
C ARG A 38 -22.68 -10.60 -22.58
N VAL A 39 -21.77 -11.18 -21.80
CA VAL A 39 -21.22 -12.52 -22.06
C VAL A 39 -21.36 -13.38 -20.82
N CYS A 40 -21.85 -14.61 -20.99
CA CYS A 40 -21.92 -15.56 -19.90
C CYS A 40 -20.51 -16.03 -19.55
N PRO A 41 -20.09 -15.94 -18.28
CA PRO A 41 -18.81 -16.47 -17.87
C PRO A 41 -18.75 -17.98 -18.11
N PRO A 42 -17.59 -18.53 -18.52
CA PRO A 42 -17.42 -19.98 -18.69
C PRO A 42 -17.58 -20.72 -17.36
N PRO A 43 -17.80 -22.01 -17.37
CA PRO A 43 -17.68 -22.85 -16.19
C PRO A 43 -16.28 -22.74 -15.57
N CYS A 44 -16.20 -22.96 -14.26
CA CYS A 44 -14.91 -22.99 -13.56
C CYS A 44 -14.07 -24.17 -14.08
N PRO A 45 -12.77 -23.97 -14.32
CA PRO A 45 -11.88 -25.06 -14.69
C PRO A 45 -11.72 -26.07 -13.53
N PRO A 46 -11.31 -27.31 -13.79
CA PRO A 46 -11.14 -28.34 -12.76
C PRO A 46 -10.20 -27.93 -11.62
N ASP A 47 -9.15 -27.17 -11.94
CA ASP A 47 -8.14 -26.62 -11.03
C ASP A 47 -8.49 -25.20 -10.53
N CYS A 48 -9.76 -24.87 -10.46
CA CYS A 48 -10.25 -23.53 -10.12
C CYS A 48 -9.69 -23.03 -8.78
N THR A 49 -8.92 -21.96 -8.81
CA THR A 49 -8.42 -21.25 -7.62
C THR A 49 -9.25 -19.99 -7.26
N SER A 50 -10.08 -19.51 -8.18
CA SER A 50 -10.81 -18.24 -8.04
C SER A 50 -11.74 -18.22 -6.82
N HIS A 51 -12.28 -19.36 -6.42
CA HIS A 51 -13.21 -19.49 -5.31
C HIS A 51 -12.58 -20.08 -4.04
N ALA A 52 -11.29 -20.34 -4.05
CA ALA A 52 -10.57 -20.91 -2.92
C ALA A 52 -10.72 -20.08 -1.62
N ARG A 53 -10.98 -18.78 -1.75
CA ARG A 53 -11.28 -17.90 -0.60
C ARG A 53 -12.42 -18.40 0.28
N TRP A 54 -13.40 -19.07 -0.29
CA TRP A 54 -14.57 -19.59 0.41
C TRP A 54 -14.49 -21.09 0.70
N CYS A 55 -13.42 -21.74 0.27
CA CYS A 55 -13.17 -23.15 0.60
C CYS A 55 -13.01 -23.31 2.12
N PRO A 56 -13.73 -24.22 2.79
CA PRO A 56 -13.57 -24.50 4.22
C PRO A 56 -12.15 -24.92 4.60
N GLN A 57 -11.46 -25.63 3.69
CA GLN A 57 -10.08 -26.10 3.85
C GLN A 57 -9.07 -25.22 3.11
N ARG A 58 -9.40 -23.93 2.91
CA ARG A 58 -8.48 -23.01 2.20
C ARG A 58 -7.13 -22.89 2.90
N ARG A 59 -6.06 -22.73 2.12
CA ARG A 59 -4.69 -22.58 2.61
C ARG A 59 -3.90 -21.54 1.81
N ASP A 60 -2.72 -21.20 2.29
CA ASP A 60 -1.64 -20.45 1.62
C ASP A 60 -2.04 -19.05 1.09
N GLY A 61 -3.15 -18.51 1.56
CA GLY A 61 -3.66 -17.22 1.11
C GLY A 61 -3.88 -16.21 2.24
N GLY A 62 -4.42 -15.05 1.86
CA GLY A 62 -4.67 -13.95 2.78
C GLY A 62 -3.52 -12.97 2.86
N LEU A 63 -3.39 -12.29 3.99
CA LEU A 63 -2.32 -11.36 4.26
C LEU A 63 -1.16 -12.11 4.91
N VAL A 64 -0.03 -12.21 4.21
CA VAL A 64 1.16 -12.93 4.68
C VAL A 64 2.36 -12.00 4.80
N GLU A 65 3.19 -12.25 5.79
CA GLU A 65 4.46 -11.57 5.94
C GLU A 65 5.44 -12.07 4.88
N VAL A 66 6.14 -11.14 4.26
CA VAL A 66 7.18 -11.43 3.28
C VAL A 66 8.37 -10.53 3.51
N GLU A 67 9.54 -10.96 3.10
CA GLU A 67 10.68 -10.06 3.05
C GLU A 67 10.49 -8.97 1.99
N VAL A 68 11.11 -7.80 2.21
CA VAL A 68 11.07 -6.72 1.21
C VAL A 68 11.74 -7.16 -0.10
N LYS A 69 11.07 -6.88 -1.22
CA LYS A 69 11.44 -7.36 -2.55
C LYS A 69 12.79 -6.81 -3.07
N SER A 70 13.25 -5.68 -2.55
CA SER A 70 14.47 -5.04 -3.05
C SER A 70 15.35 -4.51 -1.92
N ARG A 71 16.64 -4.39 -2.19
CA ARG A 71 17.61 -3.76 -1.28
C ARG A 71 17.21 -2.33 -0.93
N ALA A 72 16.67 -1.57 -1.89
CA ALA A 72 16.18 -0.20 -1.68
C ALA A 72 15.03 -0.11 -0.67
N GLY A 73 14.30 -1.21 -0.43
CA GLY A 73 13.30 -1.29 0.63
C GLY A 73 13.88 -1.35 2.04
N ARG A 74 15.17 -1.72 2.17
CA ARG A 74 15.90 -1.77 3.45
C ARG A 74 16.70 -0.48 3.62
N ARG A 75 16.09 0.55 4.18
CA ARG A 75 16.69 1.87 4.33
C ARG A 75 16.40 2.48 5.68
N GLY A 76 17.31 3.30 6.18
CA GLY A 76 17.05 4.24 7.26
C GLY A 76 16.48 5.54 6.69
N ILE A 77 15.62 6.19 7.44
CA ILE A 77 15.09 7.53 7.14
C ILE A 77 15.34 8.37 8.39
N VAL A 78 16.01 9.50 8.22
CA VAL A 78 16.13 10.50 9.27
C VAL A 78 14.81 11.25 9.35
N LEU A 79 14.24 11.34 10.53
CA LEU A 79 12.96 12.00 10.77
C LEU A 79 13.19 13.41 11.32
N PRO A 80 12.39 14.41 10.93
CA PRO A 80 12.32 15.69 11.62
C PRO A 80 11.91 15.46 13.09
N ASP A 81 12.42 16.32 14.00
CA ASP A 81 12.21 16.15 15.45
C ASP A 81 10.74 16.05 15.84
N GLN A 82 9.87 16.85 15.20
CA GLN A 82 8.42 16.79 15.45
C GLN A 82 7.81 15.44 15.05
N LEU A 83 8.25 14.88 13.91
CA LEU A 83 7.77 13.55 13.47
C LEU A 83 8.34 12.44 14.36
N TYR A 84 9.56 12.58 14.82
CA TYR A 84 10.17 11.66 15.79
C TYR A 84 9.38 11.64 17.11
N ALA A 85 8.98 12.81 17.63
CA ALA A 85 8.17 12.93 18.82
C ALA A 85 6.81 12.20 18.67
N LEU A 86 6.11 12.43 17.53
CA LEU A 86 4.85 11.75 17.24
C LEU A 86 4.99 10.21 17.16
N ILE A 87 6.08 9.72 16.58
CA ILE A 87 6.32 8.28 16.51
C ILE A 87 6.67 7.70 17.90
N THR A 88 7.34 8.47 18.74
CA THR A 88 7.61 8.07 20.13
C THR A 88 6.32 7.97 20.94
N GLU A 89 5.45 8.97 20.83
CA GLU A 89 4.12 8.96 21.47
C GLU A 89 3.27 7.78 20.98
N HIS A 90 3.28 7.52 19.66
CA HIS A 90 2.61 6.37 19.07
C HIS A 90 3.14 5.04 19.66
N ARG A 91 4.44 4.92 19.86
CA ARG A 91 5.04 3.73 20.48
C ARG A 91 4.56 3.55 21.91
N GLU A 92 4.54 4.60 22.70
CA GLU A 92 4.02 4.56 24.09
C GLU A 92 2.55 4.14 24.11
N GLN A 93 1.76 4.62 23.16
CA GLN A 93 0.37 4.19 23.01
C GLN A 93 0.29 2.70 22.67
N GLN A 94 1.13 2.21 21.75
CA GLN A 94 1.17 0.79 21.38
C GLN A 94 1.63 -0.10 22.55
N ASP A 95 2.53 0.38 23.41
CA ASP A 95 2.95 -0.33 24.62
C ASP A 95 1.78 -0.46 25.62
N ARG A 96 0.95 0.60 25.80
CA ARG A 96 -0.30 0.52 26.59
C ARG A 96 -1.31 -0.46 26.00
N GLU A 97 -1.48 -0.47 24.68
CA GLU A 97 -2.34 -1.44 23.99
C GLU A 97 -1.85 -2.88 24.19
N ARG A 98 -0.52 -3.09 24.17
CA ARG A 98 0.11 -4.39 24.43
C ARG A 98 -0.18 -4.88 25.85
N GLU A 99 -0.05 -4.02 26.84
CA GLU A 99 -0.37 -4.34 28.23
C GLU A 99 -1.85 -4.70 28.39
N HIS A 100 -2.73 -3.93 27.75
CA HIS A 100 -4.17 -4.18 27.78
C HIS A 100 -4.57 -5.50 27.10
N ALA A 101 -3.98 -5.82 25.97
CA ALA A 101 -4.24 -7.05 25.22
C ALA A 101 -3.67 -8.31 25.90
N GLY A 102 -2.64 -8.16 26.73
CA GLY A 102 -2.03 -9.27 27.48
C GLY A 102 -1.69 -10.46 26.60
N THR A 103 -2.28 -11.62 26.87
CA THR A 103 -2.04 -12.87 26.13
C THR A 103 -2.59 -12.86 24.69
N GLU A 104 -3.46 -11.92 24.35
CA GLU A 104 -4.00 -11.77 23.00
C GLU A 104 -3.09 -10.94 22.08
N TRP A 105 -2.02 -10.35 22.64
CA TRP A 105 -1.08 -9.60 21.85
C TRP A 105 -0.32 -10.47 20.86
N HIS A 106 -0.33 -10.05 19.60
CA HIS A 106 0.44 -10.68 18.51
C HIS A 106 1.73 -9.91 18.26
N ASP A 107 2.85 -10.42 18.73
CA ASP A 107 4.15 -9.76 18.59
C ASP A 107 4.75 -9.96 17.17
N GLY A 108 4.28 -9.18 16.22
CA GLY A 108 4.78 -9.17 14.82
C GLY A 108 5.89 -8.15 14.58
N GLY A 109 6.23 -7.31 15.57
CA GLY A 109 7.22 -6.21 15.42
C GLY A 109 6.77 -5.13 14.44
N TRP A 110 5.46 -4.89 14.33
CA TRP A 110 4.89 -3.86 13.46
C TRP A 110 4.93 -2.50 14.15
N MET A 111 5.45 -1.47 13.44
CA MET A 111 5.39 -0.09 13.93
C MET A 111 3.93 0.39 14.00
N PHE A 112 3.14 0.08 13.00
CA PHE A 112 1.70 0.37 12.96
C PHE A 112 0.94 -0.94 12.96
N ALA A 113 0.17 -1.18 14.01
CA ALA A 113 -0.58 -2.41 14.24
C ALA A 113 -2.01 -2.11 14.69
N GLN A 114 -2.83 -3.15 14.69
CA GLN A 114 -4.11 -3.11 15.40
C GLN A 114 -3.86 -3.14 16.92
N PRO A 115 -4.83 -2.77 17.77
CA PRO A 115 -4.69 -2.80 19.24
C PRO A 115 -4.34 -4.18 19.83
N THR A 116 -4.41 -5.23 19.05
CA THR A 116 -3.98 -6.59 19.40
C THR A 116 -2.61 -6.96 18.80
N GLY A 117 -1.84 -6.00 18.27
CA GLY A 117 -0.54 -6.24 17.65
C GLY A 117 -0.58 -6.89 16.26
N LYS A 118 -1.77 -7.24 15.76
CA LYS A 118 -1.92 -7.79 14.41
C LYS A 118 -1.68 -6.72 13.35
N PRO A 119 -1.21 -7.11 12.13
CA PRO A 119 -1.07 -6.17 11.03
C PRO A 119 -2.36 -5.42 10.73
N LEU A 120 -2.25 -4.16 10.31
CA LEU A 120 -3.41 -3.39 9.85
C LEU A 120 -4.10 -4.09 8.67
N ASP A 121 -5.43 -4.11 8.67
CA ASP A 121 -6.18 -4.55 7.50
C ASP A 121 -6.14 -3.44 6.43
N PRO A 122 -5.62 -3.71 5.22
CA PRO A 122 -5.48 -2.68 4.19
C PRO A 122 -6.81 -2.05 3.75
N ARG A 123 -7.95 -2.71 3.98
CA ARG A 123 -9.26 -2.11 3.69
C ARG A 123 -9.66 -1.12 4.76
N ARG A 124 -9.47 -1.50 6.02
CA ARG A 124 -9.74 -0.62 7.16
C ARG A 124 -8.86 0.62 7.09
N ASP A 125 -7.56 0.46 6.84
CA ASP A 125 -6.61 1.54 6.64
C ASP A 125 -7.06 2.52 5.52
N GLN A 126 -7.59 1.99 4.41
CA GLN A 126 -8.16 2.82 3.34
C GLN A 126 -9.45 3.56 3.77
N TYR A 127 -10.30 2.96 4.58
CA TYR A 127 -11.50 3.62 5.10
C TYR A 127 -11.13 4.74 6.08
N GLU A 128 -10.22 4.47 7.01
CA GLU A 128 -9.73 5.45 7.98
C GLU A 128 -9.04 6.63 7.28
N TRP A 129 -8.26 6.37 6.23
CA TRP A 129 -7.67 7.40 5.38
C TRP A 129 -8.73 8.31 4.73
N LYS A 130 -9.79 7.74 4.17
CA LYS A 130 -10.86 8.52 3.57
C LYS A 130 -11.61 9.37 4.60
N ALA A 131 -11.92 8.81 5.76
CA ALA A 131 -12.55 9.54 6.85
C ALA A 131 -11.68 10.72 7.32
N LEU A 132 -10.36 10.52 7.43
CA LEU A 132 -9.41 11.58 7.76
C LEU A 132 -9.40 12.71 6.73
N LEU A 133 -9.44 12.40 5.44
CA LEU A 133 -9.50 13.41 4.37
C LEU A 133 -10.80 14.20 4.42
N GLU A 134 -11.92 13.55 4.68
CA GLU A 134 -13.24 14.17 4.83
C GLU A 134 -13.27 15.10 6.04
N GLU A 135 -12.78 14.65 7.20
CA GLU A 135 -12.67 15.46 8.43
C GLU A 135 -11.77 16.70 8.22
N ALA A 136 -10.67 16.51 7.51
CA ALA A 136 -9.74 17.61 7.19
C ALA A 136 -10.25 18.54 6.07
N GLY A 137 -11.40 18.29 5.46
CA GLY A 137 -11.92 19.08 4.34
C GLY A 137 -11.03 19.02 3.09
N VAL A 138 -10.23 17.97 2.93
CA VAL A 138 -9.33 17.76 1.81
C VAL A 138 -10.01 16.90 0.74
N ARG A 139 -9.74 17.18 -0.53
CA ARG A 139 -10.27 16.38 -1.64
C ARG A 139 -9.95 14.89 -1.47
N GLU A 140 -10.85 14.02 -1.90
CA GLU A 140 -10.62 12.57 -1.90
C GLU A 140 -9.36 12.21 -2.70
N ALA A 141 -8.48 11.41 -2.08
CA ALA A 141 -7.26 10.89 -2.65
C ALA A 141 -7.00 9.48 -2.12
N ARG A 142 -6.29 8.68 -2.87
CA ARG A 142 -5.89 7.34 -2.41
C ARG A 142 -4.76 7.46 -1.40
N LEU A 143 -4.67 6.54 -0.44
CA LEU A 143 -3.56 6.50 0.52
C LEU A 143 -2.18 6.48 -0.18
N HIS A 144 -2.06 5.82 -1.34
CA HIS A 144 -0.82 5.82 -2.12
C HIS A 144 -0.49 7.21 -2.71
N ASP A 145 -1.45 8.08 -2.88
CA ASP A 145 -1.23 9.43 -3.40
C ASP A 145 -0.50 10.32 -2.36
N ALA A 146 -0.61 10.01 -1.04
CA ALA A 146 0.22 10.62 -0.01
C ALA A 146 1.72 10.38 -0.24
N ARG A 147 2.08 9.18 -0.73
CA ARG A 147 3.46 8.89 -1.13
C ARG A 147 3.91 9.72 -2.32
N HIS A 148 3.02 9.95 -3.29
CA HIS A 148 3.31 10.85 -4.42
C HIS A 148 3.46 12.30 -3.96
N ALA A 149 2.61 12.76 -3.04
CA ALA A 149 2.71 14.08 -2.45
C ALA A 149 4.05 14.28 -1.73
N ALA A 150 4.48 13.31 -0.92
CA ALA A 150 5.78 13.36 -0.23
C ALA A 150 6.95 13.49 -1.22
N ALA A 151 6.96 12.70 -2.29
CA ALA A 151 8.00 12.80 -3.32
C ALA A 151 8.00 14.16 -4.03
N THR A 152 6.82 14.67 -4.37
CA THR A 152 6.64 15.99 -4.97
C THR A 152 7.17 17.10 -4.05
N THR A 153 6.82 17.04 -2.76
CA THR A 153 7.27 18.01 -1.75
C THR A 153 8.80 18.00 -1.63
N LEU A 154 9.44 16.83 -1.54
CA LEU A 154 10.89 16.74 -1.47
C LEU A 154 11.56 17.37 -2.70
N LEU A 155 11.02 17.14 -3.89
CA LEU A 155 11.53 17.76 -5.12
C LEU A 155 11.31 19.27 -5.12
N LEU A 156 10.15 19.77 -4.69
CA LEU A 156 9.88 21.21 -4.58
C LEU A 156 10.80 21.91 -3.57
N LEU A 157 11.22 21.20 -2.52
CA LEU A 157 12.23 21.67 -1.57
C LEU A 157 13.65 21.65 -2.14
N GLY A 158 13.84 21.24 -3.40
CA GLY A 158 15.14 21.18 -4.06
C GLY A 158 16.02 20.00 -3.64
N VAL A 159 15.43 18.97 -2.99
CA VAL A 159 16.16 17.76 -2.62
C VAL A 159 16.63 17.06 -3.89
N PRO A 160 17.92 16.69 -4.02
CA PRO A 160 18.44 16.02 -5.20
C PRO A 160 17.66 14.73 -5.52
N GLU A 161 17.38 14.48 -6.80
CA GLU A 161 16.60 13.32 -7.25
C GLU A 161 17.10 11.99 -6.68
N ARG A 162 18.43 11.83 -6.58
CA ARG A 162 19.04 10.64 -6.01
C ARG A 162 18.67 10.43 -4.55
N VAL A 163 18.68 11.51 -3.75
CA VAL A 163 18.29 11.47 -2.33
C VAL A 163 16.79 11.17 -2.20
N VAL A 164 15.95 11.78 -3.05
CA VAL A 164 14.52 11.46 -3.09
C VAL A 164 14.31 9.98 -3.38
N MET A 165 15.03 9.40 -4.35
CA MET A 165 14.95 7.97 -4.63
C MET A 165 15.33 7.11 -3.42
N ASP A 166 16.39 7.48 -2.71
CA ASP A 166 16.84 6.75 -1.52
C ASP A 166 15.79 6.84 -0.39
N VAL A 167 15.28 8.04 -0.09
CA VAL A 167 14.19 8.23 0.90
C VAL A 167 12.92 7.48 0.52
N MET A 168 12.53 7.50 -0.76
CA MET A 168 11.34 6.81 -1.23
C MET A 168 11.56 5.31 -1.44
N GLY A 169 12.79 4.81 -1.38
CA GLY A 169 13.12 3.40 -1.62
C GLY A 169 12.88 2.97 -3.05
N TRP A 170 13.19 3.82 -4.01
CA TRP A 170 13.08 3.54 -5.44
C TRP A 170 14.40 3.02 -6.00
N SER A 171 14.39 1.83 -6.54
CA SER A 171 15.56 1.22 -7.20
C SER A 171 15.68 1.57 -8.69
N ASN A 172 14.62 2.15 -9.28
CA ASN A 172 14.57 2.45 -10.70
C ASN A 172 14.34 3.95 -10.95
N ALA A 173 15.24 4.57 -11.70
CA ALA A 173 15.15 5.97 -12.12
C ALA A 173 13.87 6.28 -12.94
N ALA A 174 13.22 5.28 -13.53
CA ALA A 174 11.93 5.49 -14.18
C ALA A 174 10.84 6.00 -13.23
N MET A 175 10.99 5.75 -11.92
CA MET A 175 10.05 6.24 -10.92
C MET A 175 10.13 7.77 -10.78
N ILE A 176 11.35 8.35 -10.78
CA ILE A 176 11.53 9.80 -10.67
C ILE A 176 11.07 10.54 -11.94
N ARG A 177 11.15 9.91 -13.11
CA ARG A 177 10.68 10.52 -14.39
C ARG A 177 9.20 10.88 -14.37
N ARG A 178 8.38 10.25 -13.54
CA ARG A 178 6.97 10.62 -13.35
C ARG A 178 6.80 12.03 -12.80
N TYR A 179 7.86 12.58 -12.19
CA TYR A 179 7.90 13.91 -11.59
C TYR A 179 8.68 14.93 -12.45
N ALA A 180 8.92 14.62 -13.73
CA ALA A 180 9.67 15.49 -14.64
C ALA A 180 9.07 16.91 -14.75
N HIS A 181 7.74 17.04 -14.61
CA HIS A 181 7.07 18.34 -14.60
C HIS A 181 7.46 19.21 -13.39
N VAL A 182 7.74 18.60 -12.23
CA VAL A 182 8.20 19.28 -11.01
C VAL A 182 9.63 19.76 -11.20
N THR A 183 10.50 18.89 -11.72
CA THR A 183 11.91 19.21 -11.97
C THR A 183 12.08 20.25 -13.07
N ALA A 184 11.20 20.27 -14.08
CA ALA A 184 11.20 21.30 -15.11
C ALA A 184 10.89 22.69 -14.55
N ARG A 185 9.96 22.79 -13.58
CA ARG A 185 9.66 24.05 -12.86
C ARG A 185 10.87 24.53 -12.05
N LEU A 186 11.49 23.64 -11.29
CA LEU A 186 12.70 23.96 -10.53
C LEU A 186 13.85 24.44 -11.41
N ARG A 187 14.06 23.83 -12.58
CA ARG A 187 15.08 24.28 -13.54
C ARG A 187 14.80 25.72 -14.04
N ARG A 188 13.56 26.08 -14.23
CA ARG A 188 13.18 27.44 -14.62
C ARG A 188 13.47 28.42 -13.49
N ASP A 189 13.07 28.11 -12.24
CA ASP A 189 13.39 28.93 -11.08
C ASP A 189 14.91 29.16 -10.90
N ILE A 190 15.73 28.11 -11.18
CA ILE A 190 17.19 28.23 -11.17
C ILE A 190 17.67 29.17 -12.28
N ALA A 191 17.13 29.06 -13.49
CA ALA A 191 17.51 29.94 -14.60
C ALA A 191 17.15 31.40 -14.28
N ASP A 192 15.98 31.64 -13.69
CA ASP A 192 15.54 32.99 -13.29
C ASP A 192 16.45 33.58 -12.19
N ARG A 193 16.82 32.77 -11.19
CA ARG A 193 17.78 33.16 -10.14
C ARG A 193 19.17 33.47 -10.71
N LEU A 194 19.64 32.67 -11.67
CA LEU A 194 20.91 32.90 -12.34
C LEU A 194 20.85 34.21 -13.15
N ASN A 195 19.76 34.46 -13.84
CA ASN A 195 19.56 35.70 -14.57
C ASN A 195 19.65 36.92 -13.64
N THR A 196 18.90 36.91 -12.54
CA THR A 196 18.95 37.94 -11.52
C THR A 196 20.36 38.14 -10.95
N PHE A 197 21.03 37.03 -10.61
CA PHE A 197 22.39 37.10 -10.06
C PHE A 197 23.44 37.67 -11.04
N LEU A 198 23.33 37.27 -12.33
CA LEU A 198 24.35 37.61 -13.31
C LEU A 198 24.14 39.01 -13.96
N TRP A 199 22.88 39.44 -14.11
CA TRP A 199 22.56 40.67 -14.87
C TRP A 199 21.80 41.72 -14.09
N ASP A 200 20.98 41.37 -13.10
CA ASP A 200 20.17 42.32 -12.33
C ASP A 200 20.80 42.73 -10.99
N GLY A 201 21.92 42.13 -10.61
CA GLY A 201 22.65 42.34 -9.35
C GLY A 201 23.66 43.51 -9.39
N LYS A 202 23.34 44.61 -10.11
CA LYS A 202 24.12 45.86 -10.06
C LYS A 202 23.38 46.91 -9.27
#